data_6b266f24eea9619494f232cc995cace1
#
_entry.id   6b266f24eea9619494f232cc995cace1
#
_cell.length_a   1.000
_cell.length_b   1.000
_cell.length_c   1.000
_cell.angle_alpha   90.00
_cell.angle_beta   90.00
_cell.angle_gamma   90.00
#
_symmetry.space_group_name_H-M   'P 1'
#
loop_
_entity.id
_entity.type
_entity.pdbx_description
1 polymer ?
#
loop_
_entity_poly.entity_id
_entity_poly.type
_entity_poly.pdbx_seq_one_letter_code
_entity_poly.pdbx_strand_id
1 'polypeptide(L)'
;IDGVAMSRSLKPIPNKHVQHLFGRPELNGLDGELIVGDASAEDVYTQTTSGVMSIEGRPDVSYWVFDDFTEDGGFARRFHTAYRRIKKQMACEDVPHHTVNNQAELLKYEQDYLELGYEGIMLRCPDGPYKQGRSTAREEFLLKLKRFVDAEAKIIGFTEQQTNTNEAVRNE
;
A
#
# COMPACT_ATOMS: atom_id res chain seq x y z
N ILE A 1 -1.66 -9.58 -11.67
CA ILE A 1 -1.37 -9.63 -13.10
C ILE A 1 -1.48 -11.09 -13.55
N ASP A 2 -2.25 -11.36 -14.59
CA ASP A 2 -2.45 -12.71 -15.15
C ASP A 2 -2.82 -13.80 -14.12
N GLY A 3 -3.70 -13.44 -13.17
CA GLY A 3 -4.12 -14.32 -12.11
C GLY A 3 -3.06 -14.59 -11.02
N VAL A 4 -2.05 -13.72 -10.92
CA VAL A 4 -1.00 -13.80 -9.90
C VAL A 4 -0.94 -12.50 -9.11
N ALA A 5 -0.95 -12.60 -7.78
CA ALA A 5 -0.68 -11.45 -6.91
C ALA A 5 0.81 -11.10 -6.96
N MET A 6 1.12 -9.90 -7.41
CA MET A 6 2.48 -9.42 -7.62
C MET A 6 2.85 -8.34 -6.62
N SER A 7 4.10 -8.29 -6.23
CA SER A 7 4.68 -7.18 -5.47
C SER A 7 4.91 -5.96 -6.37
N ARG A 8 5.24 -4.81 -5.76
CA ARG A 8 5.61 -3.59 -6.48
C ARG A 8 6.77 -3.77 -7.47
N SER A 9 7.67 -4.71 -7.21
CA SER A 9 8.78 -5.05 -8.12
C SER A 9 8.44 -6.14 -9.14
N LEU A 10 7.15 -6.41 -9.33
CA LEU A 10 6.61 -7.42 -10.24
C LEU A 10 7.13 -8.84 -9.97
N LYS A 11 7.39 -9.14 -8.70
CA LYS A 11 7.70 -10.50 -8.25
C LYS A 11 6.44 -11.12 -7.63
N PRO A 12 6.13 -12.40 -7.89
CA PRO A 12 5.02 -13.07 -7.24
C PRO A 12 5.13 -13.00 -5.71
N ILE A 13 4.04 -12.69 -5.04
CA ILE A 13 3.96 -12.80 -3.58
C ILE A 13 4.13 -14.27 -3.21
N PRO A 14 5.06 -14.66 -2.32
CA PRO A 14 5.37 -16.05 -2.07
C PRO A 14 4.31 -16.80 -1.24
N ASN A 15 3.51 -16.10 -0.46
CA ASN A 15 2.53 -16.71 0.42
C ASN A 15 1.40 -17.37 -0.38
N LYS A 16 1.19 -18.68 -0.16
CA LYS A 16 0.19 -19.49 -0.88
C LYS A 16 -1.25 -19.05 -0.60
N HIS A 17 -1.53 -18.60 0.63
CA HIS A 17 -2.87 -18.14 0.99
C HIS A 17 -3.19 -16.79 0.33
N VAL A 18 -2.23 -15.87 0.28
CA VAL A 18 -2.33 -14.59 -0.42
C VAL A 18 -2.58 -14.83 -1.92
N GLN A 19 -1.84 -15.74 -2.55
CA GLN A 19 -2.08 -16.13 -3.95
C GLN A 19 -3.47 -16.72 -4.17
N HIS A 20 -3.95 -17.56 -3.25
CA HIS A 20 -5.29 -18.11 -3.32
C HIS A 20 -6.38 -17.04 -3.23
N LEU A 21 -6.20 -16.03 -2.38
CA LEU A 21 -7.17 -14.96 -2.20
C LEU A 21 -7.13 -13.95 -3.36
N PHE A 22 -5.95 -13.52 -3.78
CA PHE A 22 -5.78 -12.36 -4.65
C PHE A 22 -5.15 -12.67 -6.00
N GLY A 23 -4.53 -13.84 -6.20
CA GLY A 23 -4.02 -14.31 -7.48
C GLY A 23 -5.13 -14.82 -8.39
N ARG A 24 -6.12 -13.98 -8.70
CA ARG A 24 -7.32 -14.33 -9.47
C ARG A 24 -7.52 -13.38 -10.65
N PRO A 25 -8.01 -13.88 -11.82
CA PRO A 25 -8.23 -13.05 -13.00
C PRO A 25 -9.16 -11.85 -12.75
N GLU A 26 -10.14 -11.97 -11.85
CA GLU A 26 -11.09 -10.92 -11.51
C GLU A 26 -10.43 -9.68 -10.88
N LEU A 27 -9.24 -9.86 -10.29
CA LEU A 27 -8.46 -8.80 -9.64
C LEU A 27 -7.31 -8.30 -10.53
N ASN A 28 -7.18 -8.80 -11.75
CA ASN A 28 -6.15 -8.32 -12.68
C ASN A 28 -6.31 -6.81 -12.93
N GLY A 29 -5.18 -6.10 -12.90
CA GLY A 29 -5.16 -4.67 -13.16
C GLY A 29 -5.45 -3.78 -11.95
N LEU A 30 -5.90 -4.34 -10.84
CA LEU A 30 -6.06 -3.57 -9.62
C LEU A 30 -4.71 -3.29 -8.97
N ASP A 31 -4.56 -2.07 -8.47
CA ASP A 31 -3.41 -1.61 -7.70
C ASP A 31 -3.85 -1.26 -6.28
N GLY A 32 -3.08 -1.69 -5.30
CA GLY A 32 -3.45 -1.55 -3.89
C GLY A 32 -2.33 -2.01 -2.97
N GLU A 33 -2.66 -2.08 -1.69
CA GLU A 33 -1.73 -2.53 -0.65
C GLU A 33 -2.32 -3.73 0.10
N LEU A 34 -1.48 -4.73 0.35
CA LEU A 34 -1.83 -5.82 1.25
C LEU A 34 -1.57 -5.38 2.68
N ILE A 35 -2.55 -5.61 3.55
CA ILE A 35 -2.46 -5.30 4.98
C ILE A 35 -2.78 -6.56 5.76
N VAL A 36 -1.94 -6.92 6.71
CA VAL A 36 -2.19 -8.00 7.68
C VAL A 36 -2.59 -7.39 9.00
N GLY A 37 -3.78 -7.75 9.48
CA GLY A 37 -4.35 -7.20 10.71
C GLY A 37 -4.91 -5.78 10.55
N ASP A 38 -4.72 -4.95 11.57
CA ASP A 38 -5.24 -3.58 11.61
C ASP A 38 -4.32 -2.62 10.84
N ALA A 39 -4.89 -1.88 9.88
CA ALA A 39 -4.16 -0.91 9.04
C ALA A 39 -3.56 0.27 9.83
N SER A 40 -4.06 0.55 11.03
CA SER A 40 -3.57 1.62 11.92
C SER A 40 -2.60 1.13 13.01
N ALA A 41 -2.29 -0.18 13.06
CA ALA A 41 -1.36 -0.72 14.05
C ALA A 41 0.07 -0.21 13.83
N GLU A 42 0.78 0.11 14.91
CA GLU A 42 2.17 0.58 14.86
C GLU A 42 3.13 -0.40 14.16
N ASP A 43 2.87 -1.68 14.27
CA ASP A 43 3.69 -2.76 13.70
C ASP A 43 3.11 -3.35 12.40
N VAL A 44 2.10 -2.70 11.77
CA VAL A 44 1.42 -3.16 10.55
C VAL A 44 2.40 -3.51 9.43
N TYR A 45 3.45 -2.71 9.24
CA TYR A 45 4.47 -2.99 8.23
C TYR A 45 5.19 -4.31 8.48
N THR A 46 5.61 -4.56 9.73
CA THR A 46 6.31 -5.78 10.14
C THR A 46 5.41 -7.00 10.03
N GLN A 47 4.18 -6.90 10.53
CA GLN A 47 3.17 -7.97 10.44
C GLN A 47 2.86 -8.31 8.98
N THR A 48 2.61 -7.28 8.16
CA THR A 48 2.30 -7.47 6.74
C THR A 48 3.47 -8.10 6.00
N THR A 49 4.68 -7.55 6.15
CA THR A 49 5.86 -8.11 5.48
C THR A 49 6.11 -9.55 5.89
N SER A 50 6.05 -9.86 7.17
CA SER A 50 6.21 -11.23 7.66
C SER A 50 5.14 -12.18 7.12
N GLY A 51 3.87 -11.75 7.15
CA GLY A 51 2.74 -12.56 6.69
C GLY A 51 2.79 -12.86 5.19
N VAL A 52 2.99 -11.83 4.35
CA VAL A 52 2.94 -11.99 2.88
C VAL A 52 4.21 -12.61 2.29
N MET A 53 5.35 -12.48 2.98
CA MET A 53 6.62 -13.03 2.52
C MET A 53 6.89 -14.45 3.00
N SER A 54 6.15 -14.97 3.98
CA SER A 54 6.21 -16.37 4.40
C SER A 54 5.48 -17.25 3.41
N ILE A 55 6.10 -18.32 2.92
CA ILE A 55 5.49 -19.22 1.91
C ILE A 55 4.21 -19.88 2.47
N GLU A 56 4.28 -20.36 3.69
CA GLU A 56 3.20 -21.05 4.40
C GLU A 56 2.50 -20.11 5.39
N GLY A 57 1.38 -20.56 5.91
CA GLY A 57 0.56 -19.81 6.85
C GLY A 57 -0.64 -19.16 6.19
N ARG A 58 -1.57 -18.71 7.02
CA ARG A 58 -2.80 -18.03 6.60
C ARG A 58 -2.91 -16.71 7.37
N PRO A 59 -2.17 -15.66 6.96
CA PRO A 59 -2.31 -14.36 7.58
C PRO A 59 -3.73 -13.82 7.40
N ASP A 60 -4.23 -13.09 8.39
CA ASP A 60 -5.46 -12.31 8.29
C ASP A 60 -5.17 -11.08 7.42
N VAL A 61 -5.27 -11.28 6.10
CA VAL A 61 -4.83 -10.31 5.09
C VAL A 61 -6.00 -9.74 4.32
N SER A 62 -6.00 -8.42 4.16
CA SER A 62 -6.91 -7.67 3.29
C SER A 62 -6.14 -6.97 2.18
N TYR A 63 -6.82 -6.75 1.04
CA TYR A 63 -6.29 -6.04 -0.11
C TYR A 63 -7.00 -4.69 -0.23
N TRP A 64 -6.31 -3.62 0.14
CA TRP A 64 -6.80 -2.25 0.10
C TRP A 64 -6.54 -1.66 -1.28
N VAL A 65 -7.59 -1.59 -2.09
CA VAL A 65 -7.50 -1.19 -3.50
C VAL A 65 -7.71 0.30 -3.65
N PHE A 66 -6.82 0.95 -4.40
CA PHE A 66 -6.87 2.39 -4.64
C PHE A 66 -6.75 2.80 -6.11
N ASP A 67 -6.50 1.88 -7.04
CA ASP A 67 -6.45 2.20 -8.47
C ASP A 67 -6.74 0.97 -9.36
N ASP A 68 -7.01 1.22 -10.64
CA ASP A 68 -7.15 0.20 -11.69
C ASP A 68 -6.35 0.65 -12.93
N PHE A 69 -5.19 0.05 -13.15
CA PHE A 69 -4.31 0.45 -14.25
C PHE A 69 -4.76 -0.09 -15.62
N THR A 70 -5.82 -0.87 -15.68
CA THR A 70 -6.40 -1.34 -16.95
C THR A 70 -7.50 -0.42 -17.47
N GLU A 71 -7.98 0.50 -16.64
CA GLU A 71 -8.98 1.48 -17.04
C GLU A 71 -8.31 2.75 -17.56
N ASP A 72 -8.74 3.22 -18.71
CA ASP A 72 -8.26 4.47 -19.31
C ASP A 72 -8.84 5.70 -18.60
N GLY A 73 -8.09 6.81 -18.60
CA GLY A 73 -8.54 8.10 -18.11
C GLY A 73 -7.94 8.53 -16.77
N GLY A 74 -8.55 9.54 -16.16
CA GLY A 74 -8.08 10.13 -14.90
C GLY A 74 -8.31 9.22 -13.69
N PHE A 75 -7.63 9.54 -12.60
CA PHE A 75 -7.69 8.76 -11.35
C PHE A 75 -9.13 8.56 -10.86
N ALA A 76 -9.95 9.60 -10.86
CA ALA A 76 -11.33 9.49 -10.36
C ALA A 76 -12.13 8.38 -11.09
N ARG A 77 -11.95 8.26 -12.40
CA ARG A 77 -12.60 7.23 -13.20
C ARG A 77 -12.05 5.84 -12.89
N ARG A 78 -10.72 5.70 -12.82
CA ARG A 78 -10.05 4.43 -12.50
C ARG A 78 -10.43 3.93 -11.12
N PHE A 79 -10.39 4.80 -10.12
CA PHE A 79 -10.81 4.47 -8.74
C PHE A 79 -12.29 4.03 -8.69
N HIS A 80 -13.19 4.73 -9.37
CA HIS A 80 -14.60 4.33 -9.42
C HIS A 80 -14.79 2.95 -10.06
N THR A 81 -14.01 2.62 -11.09
CA THR A 81 -14.03 1.29 -11.72
C THR A 81 -13.47 0.23 -10.75
N ALA A 82 -12.32 0.50 -10.11
CA ALA A 82 -11.75 -0.38 -9.10
C ALA A 82 -12.74 -0.68 -7.97
N TYR A 83 -13.35 0.37 -7.38
CA TYR A 83 -14.37 0.24 -6.34
C TYR A 83 -15.52 -0.70 -6.74
N ARG A 84 -16.08 -0.53 -7.95
CA ARG A 84 -17.17 -1.40 -8.43
C ARG A 84 -16.72 -2.85 -8.60
N ARG A 85 -15.48 -3.09 -9.00
CA ARG A 85 -14.92 -4.44 -9.19
C ARG A 85 -14.72 -5.16 -7.87
N ILE A 86 -14.29 -4.47 -6.81
CA ILE A 86 -14.00 -5.10 -5.51
C ILE A 86 -15.22 -5.27 -4.62
N LYS A 87 -16.31 -4.55 -4.84
CA LYS A 87 -17.49 -4.51 -3.97
C LYS A 87 -18.07 -5.89 -3.58
N LYS A 88 -17.80 -6.91 -4.38
CA LYS A 88 -18.26 -8.29 -4.13
C LYS A 88 -17.10 -9.27 -3.90
N GLN A 89 -15.88 -8.76 -3.79
CA GLN A 89 -14.70 -9.59 -3.61
C GLN A 89 -14.38 -9.74 -2.13
N MET A 90 -14.14 -11.00 -1.72
CA MET A 90 -13.78 -11.30 -0.34
C MET A 90 -12.39 -10.73 -0.01
N ALA A 91 -12.24 -10.17 1.18
CA ALA A 91 -11.00 -9.60 1.70
C ALA A 91 -10.42 -8.44 0.85
N CYS A 92 -11.26 -7.81 0.01
CA CYS A 92 -10.91 -6.57 -0.70
C CYS A 92 -11.64 -5.41 -0.04
N GLU A 93 -10.88 -4.34 0.26
CA GLU A 93 -11.35 -3.12 0.88
C GLU A 93 -11.09 -1.93 -0.04
N ASP A 94 -11.94 -0.93 -0.01
CA ASP A 94 -11.67 0.33 -0.68
C ASP A 94 -10.96 1.30 0.27
N VAL A 95 -9.98 2.01 -0.26
CA VAL A 95 -9.32 3.10 0.48
C VAL A 95 -10.26 4.30 0.52
N PRO A 96 -10.58 4.86 1.71
CA PRO A 96 -11.44 6.04 1.80
C PRO A 96 -10.86 7.23 1.01
N HIS A 97 -11.71 7.84 0.15
CA HIS A 97 -11.33 9.00 -0.63
C HIS A 97 -12.29 10.17 -0.35
N HIS A 98 -11.73 11.33 -0.13
CA HIS A 98 -12.44 12.57 0.12
C HIS A 98 -11.98 13.64 -0.86
N THR A 99 -12.93 14.39 -1.42
CA THR A 99 -12.61 15.59 -2.21
C THR A 99 -12.32 16.73 -1.26
N VAL A 100 -11.20 17.42 -1.45
CA VAL A 100 -10.80 18.62 -0.71
C VAL A 100 -10.73 19.80 -1.66
N ASN A 101 -11.26 20.95 -1.25
CA ASN A 101 -11.36 22.15 -2.09
C ASN A 101 -10.42 23.27 -1.60
N ASN A 102 -9.88 23.13 -0.41
CA ASN A 102 -9.02 24.13 0.21
C ASN A 102 -8.09 23.51 1.26
N GLN A 103 -7.11 24.28 1.68
CA GLN A 103 -6.10 23.85 2.66
C GLN A 103 -6.71 23.51 4.03
N ALA A 104 -7.76 24.20 4.46
CA ALA A 104 -8.36 23.94 5.78
C ALA A 104 -9.02 22.56 5.82
N GLU A 105 -9.74 22.18 4.76
CA GLU A 105 -10.32 20.84 4.62
C GLU A 105 -9.21 19.76 4.57
N LEU A 106 -8.13 20.02 3.83
CA LEU A 106 -6.99 19.12 3.75
C LEU A 106 -6.38 18.86 5.13
N LEU A 107 -6.09 19.92 5.89
CA LEU A 107 -5.48 19.81 7.22
C LEU A 107 -6.42 19.12 8.22
N LYS A 108 -7.73 19.33 8.07
CA LYS A 108 -8.72 18.64 8.89
C LYS A 108 -8.66 17.12 8.65
N TYR A 109 -8.72 16.67 7.40
CA TYR A 109 -8.61 15.24 7.10
C TYR A 109 -7.26 14.65 7.53
N GLU A 110 -6.16 15.39 7.34
CA GLU A 110 -4.85 14.95 7.84
C GLU A 110 -4.92 14.69 9.36
N GLN A 111 -5.46 15.65 10.13
CA GLN A 111 -5.59 15.52 11.57
C GLN A 111 -6.48 14.33 11.96
N ASP A 112 -7.66 14.21 11.33
CA ASP A 112 -8.61 13.12 11.61
C ASP A 112 -7.94 11.74 11.40
N TYR A 113 -7.15 11.56 10.34
CA TYR A 113 -6.46 10.30 10.06
C TYR A 113 -5.23 10.05 10.95
N LEU A 114 -4.51 11.10 11.34
CA LEU A 114 -3.43 10.98 12.33
C LEU A 114 -3.97 10.54 13.70
N GLU A 115 -5.12 11.05 14.13
CA GLU A 115 -5.80 10.65 15.38
C GLU A 115 -6.27 9.18 15.33
N LEU A 116 -6.57 8.66 14.15
CA LEU A 116 -6.90 7.24 13.92
C LEU A 116 -5.65 6.33 13.86
N GLY A 117 -4.44 6.88 14.00
CA GLY A 117 -3.19 6.11 14.00
C GLY A 117 -2.52 5.96 12.64
N TYR A 118 -3.05 6.56 11.57
CA TYR A 118 -2.39 6.53 10.27
C TYR A 118 -1.17 7.45 10.21
N GLU A 119 -0.21 7.13 9.36
CA GLU A 119 1.02 7.92 9.19
C GLU A 119 0.83 9.29 8.50
N GLY A 120 -0.30 9.51 7.86
CA GLY A 120 -0.63 10.67 7.04
C GLY A 120 -1.58 10.33 5.92
N ILE A 121 -1.69 11.20 4.94
CA ILE A 121 -2.63 11.08 3.83
C ILE A 121 -1.93 11.16 2.48
N MET A 122 -2.61 10.65 1.44
CA MET A 122 -2.17 10.73 0.05
C MET A 122 -3.09 11.68 -0.73
N LEU A 123 -2.52 12.60 -1.48
CA LEU A 123 -3.25 13.50 -2.37
C LEU A 123 -3.18 12.97 -3.80
N ARG A 124 -4.32 12.91 -4.46
CA ARG A 124 -4.43 12.44 -5.85
C ARG A 124 -5.10 13.50 -6.71
N CYS A 125 -4.50 13.82 -7.84
CA CYS A 125 -5.17 14.62 -8.86
C CYS A 125 -6.28 13.79 -9.51
N PRO A 126 -7.55 14.23 -9.49
CA PRO A 126 -8.68 13.45 -10.06
C PRO A 126 -8.50 13.10 -11.54
N ASP A 127 -7.88 13.98 -12.30
CA ASP A 127 -7.61 13.81 -13.74
C ASP A 127 -6.21 13.23 -14.01
N GLY A 128 -5.43 12.94 -12.95
CA GLY A 128 -4.07 12.42 -13.08
C GLY A 128 -4.03 11.06 -13.74
N PRO A 129 -3.10 10.83 -14.68
CA PRO A 129 -2.92 9.53 -15.31
C PRO A 129 -2.40 8.47 -14.33
N TYR A 130 -2.57 7.20 -14.68
CA TYR A 130 -1.84 6.13 -13.99
C TYR A 130 -0.35 6.22 -14.34
N LYS A 131 0.48 6.14 -13.31
CA LYS A 131 1.93 6.12 -13.48
C LYS A 131 2.52 4.89 -12.84
N GLN A 132 3.24 4.10 -13.63
CA GLN A 132 4.07 3.04 -13.10
C GLN A 132 5.33 3.62 -12.44
N GLY A 133 5.62 3.16 -11.22
CA GLY A 133 6.75 3.64 -10.45
C GLY A 133 6.43 4.80 -9.51
N ARG A 134 7.47 5.56 -9.12
CA ARG A 134 7.32 6.67 -8.17
C ARG A 134 6.79 7.93 -8.85
N SER A 135 5.77 8.54 -8.26
CA SER A 135 5.38 9.91 -8.59
C SER A 135 6.37 10.89 -7.98
N THR A 136 6.54 12.02 -8.64
CA THR A 136 7.39 13.12 -8.18
C THR A 136 6.54 14.33 -7.79
N ALA A 137 7.07 15.18 -6.91
CA ALA A 137 6.38 16.42 -6.54
C ALA A 137 6.13 17.36 -7.73
N ARG A 138 6.95 17.27 -8.79
CA ARG A 138 6.78 18.09 -10.00
C ARG A 138 5.61 17.66 -10.88
N GLU A 139 5.20 16.40 -10.80
CA GLU A 139 4.08 15.86 -11.60
C GLU A 139 2.74 16.14 -10.94
N GLU A 140 2.71 16.31 -9.62
CA GLU A 140 1.53 16.65 -8.82
C GLU A 140 0.34 15.67 -8.94
N PHE A 141 0.52 14.51 -9.58
CA PHE A 141 -0.56 13.51 -9.73
C PHE A 141 -0.82 12.72 -8.46
N LEU A 142 0.25 12.50 -7.67
CA LEU A 142 0.20 11.76 -6.41
C LEU A 142 1.25 12.32 -5.47
N LEU A 143 0.81 12.88 -4.35
CA LEU A 143 1.66 13.46 -3.31
C LEU A 143 1.40 12.76 -1.99
N LYS A 144 2.46 12.48 -1.24
CA LYS A 144 2.36 11.96 0.13
C LYS A 144 2.54 13.11 1.12
N LEU A 145 1.54 13.32 1.96
CA LEU A 145 1.61 14.23 3.09
C LEU A 145 1.82 13.38 4.37
N LYS A 146 3.03 13.44 4.90
CA LYS A 146 3.44 12.72 6.11
C LYS A 146 4.21 13.66 7.01
N ARG A 147 3.87 13.68 8.29
CA ARG A 147 4.62 14.44 9.30
C ARG A 147 5.88 13.66 9.69
N PHE A 148 6.95 14.40 9.93
CA PHE A 148 8.20 13.86 10.45
C PHE A 148 8.44 14.42 11.84
N VAL A 149 8.95 13.56 12.71
CA VAL A 149 9.44 13.95 14.03
C VAL A 149 10.93 13.63 14.05
N ASP A 150 11.74 14.63 14.34
CA ASP A 150 13.17 14.45 14.54
C ASP A 150 13.41 13.92 15.96
N ALA A 151 14.28 12.94 16.09
CA ALA A 151 14.69 12.40 17.37
C ALA A 151 16.20 12.18 17.39
N GLU A 152 16.80 12.37 18.54
CA GLU A 152 18.20 12.06 18.78
C GLU A 152 18.33 10.69 19.41
N ALA A 153 19.30 9.89 18.94
CA ALA A 153 19.60 8.59 19.50
C ALA A 153 21.10 8.39 19.70
N LYS A 154 21.48 7.77 20.83
CA LYS A 154 22.86 7.37 21.09
C LYS A 154 23.07 5.96 20.56
N ILE A 155 24.11 5.78 19.75
CA ILE A 155 24.53 4.44 19.32
C ILE A 155 25.09 3.71 20.54
N ILE A 156 24.47 2.56 20.91
CA ILE A 156 24.85 1.73 22.05
C ILE A 156 25.50 0.40 21.65
N GLY A 157 25.53 0.08 20.36
CA GLY A 157 26.13 -1.14 19.85
C GLY A 157 25.95 -1.30 18.34
N PHE A 158 26.55 -2.34 17.80
CA PHE A 158 26.46 -2.75 16.41
C PHE A 158 26.09 -4.23 16.35
N THR A 159 25.25 -4.59 15.38
CA THR A 159 24.96 -5.97 15.03
C THR A 159 25.32 -6.18 13.57
N GLU A 160 25.71 -7.40 13.23
CA GLU A 160 26.00 -7.75 11.84
C GLU A 160 24.73 -7.75 11.01
N GLN A 161 24.80 -7.16 9.80
CA GLN A 161 23.69 -7.19 8.86
C GLN A 161 23.49 -8.64 8.38
N GLN A 162 22.26 -9.11 8.42
CA GLN A 162 21.89 -10.43 7.97
C GLN A 162 20.96 -10.37 6.75
N THR A 163 21.01 -11.39 5.93
CA THR A 163 20.03 -11.64 4.86
C THR A 163 18.70 -12.13 5.47
N ASN A 164 17.65 -12.21 4.66
CA ASN A 164 16.38 -12.81 5.08
C ASN A 164 16.49 -14.32 5.43
N THR A 165 17.63 -14.95 5.13
CA THR A 165 17.96 -16.32 5.51
C THR A 165 18.81 -16.41 6.77
N ASN A 166 19.00 -15.31 7.50
CA ASN A 166 19.86 -15.17 8.69
C ASN A 166 21.34 -15.43 8.43
N GLU A 167 21.79 -15.26 7.21
CA GLU A 167 23.21 -15.30 6.85
C GLU A 167 23.80 -13.90 6.88
N ALA A 168 25.04 -13.76 7.38
CA ALA A 168 25.75 -12.50 7.39
C ALA A 168 25.98 -11.95 5.97
N VAL A 169 25.69 -10.65 5.76
CA VAL A 169 25.98 -10.00 4.48
C VAL A 169 27.47 -9.75 4.39
N ARG A 170 28.16 -10.43 3.47
CA ARG A 170 29.57 -10.15 3.16
C ARG A 170 29.61 -8.93 2.24
N ASN A 171 30.17 -7.83 2.73
CA ASN A 171 30.54 -6.70 1.89
C ASN A 171 31.87 -7.05 1.19
N GLU A 172 31.85 -7.11 -0.13
CA GLU A 172 33.06 -7.18 -0.96
C GLU A 172 33.69 -5.80 -1.11
#